data_b030e544f19ec6623720f9a5798cb088
#
_entry.id   b030e544f19ec6623720f9a5798cb088
#
_cell.length_a   1.000
_cell.length_b   1.000
_cell.length_c   1.000
_cell.angle_alpha   90.00
_cell.angle_beta   90.00
_cell.angle_gamma   90.00
#
_symmetry.space_group_name_H-M   'P 1'
#
loop_
_entity.id
_entity.type
_entity.pdbx_description
1 polymer ?
#
loop_
_entity_poly.entity_id
_entity_poly.type
_entity_poly.pdbx_seq_one_letter_code
_entity_poly.pdbx_strand_id
1 'polypeptide(L)'
;MGTSPVLWYGKEGLYEVIVLEYLGSSLRDLINEQKLDSEKAFMCASQMVCSCYLLSIKKAVSLNALAHVQLSAVESLHARHFIHRDIKPSNFMVQADGIPPTVSLIDFGLARLFRNPSTYLHIPYTMGHSIVGTLSFTSVNGQQGYSQSRRDDLESLAYTIIYLVRGDLPWTYLSARRDHKAVLRKKMQITVEELCEGLPTPFCKFIIHVRSLSFDQKPDYGHLHSILSQCLGTGIDQPDKTAFFSLDSSPPVGVNCTSFPSNPV
;
A
#
# COMPACT_ATOMS: atom_id res chain seq x y z
N MET A 1 -6.91 -2.45 -12.70
CA MET A 1 -5.84 -2.25 -11.70
C MET A 1 -4.93 -3.44 -11.71
N GLY A 2 -3.69 -3.21 -12.08
CA GLY A 2 -2.77 -4.27 -12.36
C GLY A 2 -2.02 -4.73 -11.12
N THR A 3 -2.14 -5.98 -10.81
CA THR A 3 -0.99 -6.73 -10.32
C THR A 3 -0.01 -6.79 -11.49
N SER A 4 1.31 -6.65 -11.23
CA SER A 4 2.33 -6.80 -12.28
C SER A 4 2.10 -8.11 -13.03
N PRO A 5 2.06 -8.11 -14.37
CA PRO A 5 1.96 -9.34 -15.13
C PRO A 5 3.11 -10.28 -14.77
N VAL A 6 2.79 -11.54 -14.53
CA VAL A 6 3.81 -12.59 -14.36
C VAL A 6 4.31 -12.95 -15.76
N LEU A 7 5.56 -12.60 -16.05
CA LEU A 7 6.20 -12.92 -17.33
C LEU A 7 6.67 -14.37 -17.38
N TRP A 8 7.11 -14.91 -16.24
CA TRP A 8 7.53 -16.28 -16.13
C TRP A 8 7.49 -16.76 -14.67
N TYR A 9 7.22 -18.05 -14.49
CA TYR A 9 7.30 -18.72 -13.19
C TYR A 9 7.89 -20.12 -13.38
N GLY A 10 8.83 -20.53 -12.54
CA GLY A 10 9.44 -21.84 -12.61
C GLY A 10 10.45 -22.09 -11.50
N LYS A 11 11.16 -23.23 -11.62
CA LYS A 11 12.26 -23.58 -10.73
C LYS A 11 13.58 -23.37 -11.42
N GLU A 12 14.52 -22.74 -10.72
CA GLU A 12 15.90 -22.63 -11.14
C GLU A 12 16.81 -23.13 -10.00
N GLY A 13 17.35 -24.33 -10.17
CA GLY A 13 18.04 -25.04 -9.11
C GLY A 13 17.12 -25.35 -7.91
N LEU A 14 17.47 -24.82 -6.73
CA LEU A 14 16.68 -25.00 -5.50
C LEU A 14 15.65 -23.87 -5.28
N TYR A 15 15.56 -22.90 -6.17
CA TYR A 15 14.73 -21.72 -6.02
C TYR A 15 13.49 -21.80 -6.89
N GLU A 16 12.35 -21.39 -6.34
CA GLU A 16 11.16 -21.04 -7.12
C GLU A 16 11.29 -19.57 -7.52
N VAL A 17 11.25 -19.29 -8.82
CA VAL A 17 11.50 -17.97 -9.41
C VAL A 17 10.25 -17.47 -10.11
N ILE A 18 9.89 -16.23 -9.83
CA ILE A 18 8.84 -15.50 -10.53
C ILE A 18 9.48 -14.29 -11.20
N VAL A 19 9.30 -14.17 -12.50
CA VAL A 19 9.71 -12.99 -13.27
C VAL A 19 8.49 -12.12 -13.51
N LEU A 20 8.57 -10.89 -13.05
CA LEU A 20 7.52 -9.89 -13.21
C LEU A 20 7.96 -8.83 -14.21
N GLU A 21 6.99 -8.14 -14.81
CA GLU A 21 7.28 -6.94 -15.60
C GLU A 21 7.95 -5.88 -14.69
N TYR A 22 8.93 -5.15 -15.25
CA TYR A 22 9.57 -4.05 -14.53
C TYR A 22 8.61 -2.87 -14.42
N LEU A 23 8.27 -2.48 -13.21
CA LEU A 23 7.25 -1.46 -12.91
C LEU A 23 7.82 -0.08 -12.54
N GLY A 24 9.13 0.13 -12.67
CA GLY A 24 9.76 1.41 -12.31
C GLY A 24 10.17 1.49 -10.84
N SER A 25 10.12 2.71 -10.26
CA SER A 25 10.57 2.97 -8.89
C SER A 25 9.46 2.73 -7.87
N SER A 26 9.84 2.31 -6.66
CA SER A 26 8.90 2.24 -5.55
C SER A 26 8.62 3.65 -4.97
N LEU A 27 7.47 3.80 -4.30
CA LEU A 27 7.17 5.05 -3.57
C LEU A 27 8.23 5.38 -2.51
N ARG A 28 8.88 4.36 -1.95
CA ARG A 28 9.98 4.56 -0.99
C ARG A 28 11.22 5.16 -1.67
N ASP A 29 11.55 4.67 -2.86
CA ASP A 29 12.71 5.17 -3.61
C ASP A 29 12.49 6.63 -3.99
N LEU A 30 11.31 6.97 -4.49
CA LEU A 30 10.94 8.33 -4.83
C LEU A 30 11.05 9.31 -3.64
N ILE A 31 10.71 8.86 -2.42
CA ILE A 31 10.87 9.67 -1.21
C ILE A 31 12.35 9.82 -0.84
N ASN A 32 13.12 8.74 -0.92
CA ASN A 32 14.54 8.76 -0.58
C ASN A 32 15.33 9.66 -1.53
N GLU A 33 15.02 9.61 -2.82
CA GLU A 33 15.61 10.48 -3.84
C GLU A 33 15.37 11.96 -3.52
N GLN A 34 14.19 12.32 -3.03
CA GLN A 34 13.90 13.71 -2.62
C GLN A 34 14.66 14.15 -1.37
N LYS A 35 14.89 13.26 -0.40
CA LYS A 35 15.73 13.57 0.76
C LYS A 35 17.19 13.79 0.35
N LEU A 36 17.68 13.01 -0.60
CA LEU A 36 19.03 13.17 -1.16
C LEU A 36 19.17 14.49 -1.94
N ASP A 37 18.13 14.90 -2.66
CA ASP A 37 18.14 16.18 -3.40
C ASP A 37 18.11 17.40 -2.46
N SER A 38 17.42 17.35 -1.34
CA SER A 38 17.40 18.48 -0.39
C SER A 38 18.77 18.74 0.27
N GLU A 39 19.59 17.71 0.45
CA GLU A 39 20.98 17.84 0.95
C GLU A 39 21.97 18.18 -0.20
N LYS A 40 21.72 17.69 -1.41
CA LYS A 40 22.56 17.92 -2.59
C LYS A 40 22.20 19.18 -3.40
N ALA A 41 21.02 19.75 -3.24
CA ALA A 41 20.60 20.98 -3.93
C ALA A 41 21.51 22.18 -3.62
N PHE A 42 22.35 22.10 -2.60
CA PHE A 42 23.38 23.10 -2.30
C PHE A 42 24.67 22.90 -3.11
N MET A 43 24.87 21.77 -3.80
CA MET A 43 26.15 21.46 -4.47
C MET A 43 26.14 21.29 -5.99
N CYS A 44 25.04 21.19 -6.70
CA CYS A 44 25.08 20.99 -8.17
C CYS A 44 23.92 21.63 -8.92
N ALA A 45 24.16 22.81 -9.48
CA ALA A 45 23.26 23.47 -10.46
C ALA A 45 23.16 22.75 -11.82
N SER A 46 23.69 21.56 -12.02
CA SER A 46 23.78 20.87 -13.32
C SER A 46 22.93 19.59 -13.47
N GLN A 47 22.10 19.19 -12.49
CA GLN A 47 21.22 18.02 -12.63
C GLN A 47 19.72 18.37 -12.54
N MET A 48 19.29 19.34 -13.36
CA MET A 48 17.87 19.78 -13.42
C MET A 48 16.88 18.71 -13.97
N VAL A 49 17.34 17.63 -14.55
CA VAL A 49 16.46 16.66 -15.23
C VAL A 49 15.72 15.75 -14.24
N CYS A 50 16.35 15.32 -13.16
CA CYS A 50 15.72 14.43 -12.19
C CYS A 50 14.69 15.15 -11.28
N SER A 51 14.98 16.40 -10.87
CA SER A 51 14.06 17.24 -10.11
C SER A 51 12.79 17.60 -10.88
N CYS A 52 12.89 17.79 -12.21
CA CYS A 52 11.72 18.04 -13.06
C CYS A 52 10.81 16.83 -13.18
N TYR A 53 11.35 15.61 -13.21
CA TYR A 53 10.57 14.38 -13.28
C TYR A 53 9.76 14.14 -11.99
N LEU A 54 10.38 14.30 -10.81
CA LEU A 54 9.71 14.18 -9.51
C LEU A 54 8.71 15.32 -9.24
N LEU A 55 9.02 16.54 -9.69
CA LEU A 55 8.08 17.67 -9.68
C LEU A 55 6.89 17.44 -10.63
N SER A 56 7.12 16.76 -11.77
CA SER A 56 6.05 16.37 -12.69
C SER A 56 5.15 15.30 -12.08
N ILE A 57 5.68 14.31 -11.39
CA ILE A 57 4.87 13.32 -10.64
C ILE A 57 4.08 14.01 -9.51
N LYS A 58 4.70 14.92 -8.75
CA LYS A 58 4.01 15.70 -7.71
C LYS A 58 2.93 16.62 -8.28
N LYS A 59 3.14 17.19 -9.47
CA LYS A 59 2.13 17.98 -10.19
C LYS A 59 1.05 17.13 -10.84
N ALA A 60 1.41 15.92 -11.34
CA ALA A 60 0.50 15.06 -12.03
C ALA A 60 -0.34 14.16 -11.09
N VAL A 61 0.20 13.79 -9.92
CA VAL A 61 -0.50 12.95 -8.92
C VAL A 61 -0.45 13.66 -7.59
N SER A 62 -1.55 14.31 -7.20
CA SER A 62 -1.65 14.83 -5.84
C SER A 62 -1.52 13.69 -4.83
N LEU A 63 -0.94 13.95 -3.66
CA LEU A 63 -0.80 12.97 -2.58
C LEU A 63 -2.12 12.25 -2.28
N ASN A 64 -3.22 12.94 -2.48
CA ASN A 64 -4.56 12.41 -2.26
C ASN A 64 -4.99 11.46 -3.38
N ALA A 65 -4.71 11.76 -4.66
CA ALA A 65 -4.92 10.82 -5.76
C ALA A 65 -4.10 9.53 -5.53
N LEU A 66 -2.88 9.65 -5.01
CA LEU A 66 -2.06 8.50 -4.64
C LEU A 66 -2.70 7.67 -3.52
N ALA A 67 -3.23 8.30 -2.47
CA ALA A 67 -3.93 7.61 -1.39
C ALA A 67 -5.19 6.88 -1.88
N HIS A 68 -5.94 7.49 -2.82
CA HIS A 68 -7.09 6.84 -3.46
C HIS A 68 -6.68 5.61 -4.27
N VAL A 69 -5.61 5.69 -5.06
CA VAL A 69 -5.15 4.56 -5.88
C VAL A 69 -4.64 3.44 -4.98
N GLN A 70 -3.92 3.75 -3.91
CA GLN A 70 -3.49 2.76 -2.92
C GLN A 70 -4.66 2.08 -2.23
N LEU A 71 -5.68 2.83 -1.79
CA LEU A 71 -6.90 2.27 -1.21
C LEU A 71 -7.62 1.35 -2.18
N SER A 72 -7.76 1.77 -3.45
CA SER A 72 -8.38 0.95 -4.49
C SER A 72 -7.61 -0.34 -4.79
N ALA A 73 -6.27 -0.31 -4.71
CA ALA A 73 -5.44 -1.52 -4.87
C ALA A 73 -5.70 -2.52 -3.72
N VAL A 74 -5.77 -2.03 -2.48
CA VAL A 74 -6.09 -2.85 -1.31
C VAL A 74 -7.51 -3.39 -1.38
N GLU A 75 -8.49 -2.57 -1.75
CA GLU A 75 -9.88 -2.99 -1.96
C GLU A 75 -9.98 -4.11 -3.01
N SER A 76 -9.28 -3.97 -4.14
CA SER A 76 -9.25 -4.97 -5.21
C SER A 76 -8.68 -6.30 -4.74
N LEU A 77 -7.67 -6.30 -3.87
CA LEU A 77 -7.12 -7.50 -3.23
C LEU A 77 -8.14 -8.13 -2.29
N HIS A 78 -8.78 -7.33 -1.44
CA HIS A 78 -9.81 -7.78 -0.49
C HIS A 78 -11.05 -8.35 -1.20
N ALA A 79 -11.42 -7.79 -2.36
CA ALA A 79 -12.50 -8.31 -3.19
C ALA A 79 -12.21 -9.74 -3.70
N ARG A 80 -10.93 -10.09 -3.85
CA ARG A 80 -10.45 -11.44 -4.22
C ARG A 80 -10.20 -12.35 -3.01
N HIS A 81 -10.70 -11.97 -1.83
CA HIS A 81 -10.63 -12.74 -0.57
C HIS A 81 -9.24 -12.79 0.09
N PHE A 82 -8.27 -12.02 -0.39
CA PHE A 82 -6.93 -11.97 0.17
C PHE A 82 -6.71 -10.71 0.99
N ILE A 83 -5.83 -10.83 2.00
CA ILE A 83 -5.16 -9.71 2.69
C ILE A 83 -3.67 -9.77 2.37
N HIS A 84 -3.02 -8.61 2.35
CA HIS A 84 -1.62 -8.48 1.96
C HIS A 84 -0.64 -8.76 3.09
N ARG A 85 -0.90 -8.19 4.26
CA ARG A 85 -0.13 -8.29 5.52
C ARG A 85 1.26 -7.62 5.52
N ASP A 86 1.63 -6.93 4.45
CA ASP A 86 2.86 -6.12 4.38
C ASP A 86 2.66 -4.86 3.52
N ILE A 87 1.59 -4.12 3.79
CA ILE A 87 1.33 -2.83 3.14
C ILE A 87 2.36 -1.81 3.63
N LYS A 88 3.17 -1.28 2.71
CA LYS A 88 4.24 -0.29 2.97
C LYS A 88 4.64 0.44 1.70
N PRO A 89 5.35 1.59 1.78
CA PRO A 89 5.73 2.38 0.59
C PRO A 89 6.56 1.61 -0.44
N SER A 90 7.43 0.69 -0.02
CA SER A 90 8.28 -0.09 -0.94
C SER A 90 7.51 -1.16 -1.73
N ASN A 91 6.28 -1.48 -1.33
CA ASN A 91 5.43 -2.44 -2.03
C ASN A 91 4.41 -1.77 -2.97
N PHE A 92 4.49 -0.45 -3.14
CA PHE A 92 3.77 0.29 -4.17
C PHE A 92 4.74 0.79 -5.24
N MET A 93 4.64 0.25 -6.44
CA MET A 93 5.44 0.67 -7.59
C MET A 93 4.70 1.70 -8.41
N VAL A 94 5.43 2.71 -8.89
CA VAL A 94 4.88 3.77 -9.75
C VAL A 94 5.44 3.59 -11.15
N GLN A 95 4.56 3.32 -12.10
CA GLN A 95 4.87 3.30 -13.51
C GLN A 95 4.52 4.67 -14.11
N ALA A 96 5.54 5.41 -14.47
CA ALA A 96 5.40 6.82 -14.87
C ALA A 96 5.20 7.01 -16.37
N ASP A 97 5.37 5.95 -17.18
CA ASP A 97 5.35 6.00 -18.64
C ASP A 97 3.94 6.22 -19.22
N GLY A 98 2.90 6.14 -18.36
CA GLY A 98 1.52 6.41 -18.70
C GLY A 98 1.04 7.78 -18.22
N ILE A 99 0.06 8.36 -18.92
CA ILE A 99 -0.68 9.55 -18.45
C ILE A 99 -2.16 9.13 -18.29
N PRO A 100 -2.66 8.98 -17.06
CA PRO A 100 -2.02 9.20 -15.76
C PRO A 100 -1.07 8.06 -15.35
N PRO A 101 -0.10 8.32 -14.45
CA PRO A 101 0.78 7.28 -13.94
C PRO A 101 -0.01 6.23 -13.16
N THR A 102 0.38 4.95 -13.32
CA THR A 102 -0.26 3.84 -12.61
C THR A 102 0.52 3.46 -11.37
N VAL A 103 -0.20 3.05 -10.33
CA VAL A 103 0.38 2.53 -9.09
C VAL A 103 -0.04 1.08 -8.91
N SER A 104 0.92 0.20 -8.76
CA SER A 104 0.69 -1.24 -8.58
C SER A 104 1.18 -1.70 -7.20
N LEU A 105 0.35 -2.50 -6.52
CA LEU A 105 0.75 -3.20 -5.31
C LEU A 105 1.47 -4.49 -5.70
N ILE A 106 2.62 -4.74 -5.08
CA ILE A 106 3.50 -5.89 -5.35
C ILE A 106 3.83 -6.66 -4.07
N ASP A 107 4.55 -7.79 -4.22
CA ASP A 107 5.07 -8.62 -3.12
C ASP A 107 3.95 -9.28 -2.29
N PHE A 108 3.27 -10.22 -2.90
CA PHE A 108 2.23 -11.04 -2.27
C PHE A 108 2.79 -12.24 -1.47
N GLY A 109 4.10 -12.27 -1.18
CA GLY A 109 4.76 -13.37 -0.47
C GLY A 109 4.18 -13.65 0.92
N LEU A 110 3.59 -12.64 1.55
CA LEU A 110 2.90 -12.75 2.83
C LEU A 110 1.37 -12.78 2.72
N ALA A 111 0.81 -12.69 1.50
CA ALA A 111 -0.63 -12.62 1.32
C ALA A 111 -1.34 -13.91 1.81
N ARG A 112 -2.56 -13.74 2.32
CA ARG A 112 -3.36 -14.85 2.87
C ARG A 112 -4.84 -14.65 2.58
N LEU A 113 -5.56 -15.74 2.39
CA LEU A 113 -7.03 -15.72 2.40
C LEU A 113 -7.54 -15.30 3.78
N PHE A 114 -8.41 -14.30 3.85
CA PHE A 114 -9.11 -13.91 5.08
C PHE A 114 -10.49 -14.56 5.21
N ARG A 115 -10.99 -15.16 4.13
CA ARG A 115 -12.22 -15.94 4.11
C ARG A 115 -12.16 -17.03 3.05
N ASN A 116 -12.95 -18.05 3.21
CA ASN A 116 -13.10 -19.11 2.21
C ASN A 116 -13.82 -18.54 0.96
N PRO A 117 -13.26 -18.68 -0.26
CA PRO A 117 -13.87 -18.13 -1.46
C PRO A 117 -15.23 -18.73 -1.84
N SER A 118 -15.48 -20.00 -1.45
CA SER A 118 -16.72 -20.73 -1.79
C SER A 118 -17.82 -20.53 -0.74
N THR A 119 -17.46 -20.57 0.55
CA THR A 119 -18.43 -20.46 1.65
C THR A 119 -18.57 -19.05 2.19
N TYR A 120 -17.65 -18.14 1.84
CA TYR A 120 -17.53 -16.79 2.37
C TYR A 120 -17.34 -16.71 3.89
N LEU A 121 -17.09 -17.83 4.56
CA LEU A 121 -16.80 -17.86 5.99
C LEU A 121 -15.42 -17.23 6.24
N HIS A 122 -15.38 -16.29 7.16
CA HIS A 122 -14.16 -15.62 7.60
C HIS A 122 -13.25 -16.60 8.36
N ILE A 123 -11.92 -16.39 8.28
CA ILE A 123 -10.98 -17.15 9.11
C ILE A 123 -11.28 -16.93 10.60
N PRO A 124 -10.93 -17.87 11.48
CA PRO A 124 -11.11 -17.71 12.93
C PRO A 124 -10.26 -16.55 13.49
N TYR A 125 -10.81 -15.84 14.47
CA TYR A 125 -10.07 -14.88 15.26
C TYR A 125 -9.27 -15.60 16.34
N THR A 126 -7.97 -15.67 16.18
CA THR A 126 -7.06 -16.38 17.07
C THR A 126 -5.89 -15.47 17.49
N MET A 127 -5.20 -15.86 18.55
CA MET A 127 -4.03 -15.17 19.11
C MET A 127 -2.83 -16.12 19.15
N GLY A 128 -1.63 -15.59 19.30
CA GLY A 128 -0.40 -16.38 19.41
C GLY A 128 0.35 -16.51 18.08
N HIS A 129 0.01 -15.69 17.08
CA HIS A 129 0.75 -15.64 15.83
C HIS A 129 2.05 -14.86 15.96
N SER A 130 3.07 -15.28 15.21
CA SER A 130 4.26 -14.48 15.01
C SER A 130 3.91 -13.18 14.29
N ILE A 131 4.67 -12.11 14.59
CA ILE A 131 4.52 -10.82 13.90
C ILE A 131 4.90 -11.04 12.43
N VAL A 132 4.01 -10.65 11.53
CA VAL A 132 4.17 -10.75 10.08
C VAL A 132 4.16 -9.34 9.49
N GLY A 133 5.00 -9.12 8.47
CA GLY A 133 5.15 -7.84 7.81
C GLY A 133 6.24 -6.95 8.41
N THR A 134 6.29 -5.72 7.95
CA THR A 134 7.32 -4.74 8.33
C THR A 134 6.89 -3.99 9.60
N LEU A 135 7.67 -4.09 10.67
CA LEU A 135 7.34 -3.60 12.02
C LEU A 135 6.78 -2.17 12.05
N SER A 136 7.36 -1.26 11.27
CA SER A 136 6.90 0.15 11.22
C SER A 136 5.46 0.26 10.76
N PHE A 137 5.02 -0.60 9.84
CA PHE A 137 3.71 -0.50 9.17
C PHE A 137 2.69 -1.53 9.66
N THR A 138 3.12 -2.61 10.35
CA THR A 138 2.20 -3.64 10.89
C THR A 138 1.18 -3.00 11.83
N SER A 139 -0.09 -3.41 11.73
CA SER A 139 -1.19 -2.95 12.60
C SER A 139 -0.94 -3.27 14.08
N VAL A 140 -1.63 -2.58 14.98
CA VAL A 140 -1.55 -2.87 16.42
C VAL A 140 -1.96 -4.32 16.70
N ASN A 141 -3.08 -4.79 16.15
CA ASN A 141 -3.53 -6.16 16.34
C ASN A 141 -2.54 -7.20 15.79
N GLY A 142 -2.01 -6.98 14.58
CA GLY A 142 -0.99 -7.86 13.98
C GLY A 142 0.29 -7.91 14.81
N GLN A 143 0.70 -6.78 15.40
CA GLN A 143 1.87 -6.72 16.28
C GLN A 143 1.62 -7.37 17.65
N GLN A 144 0.38 -7.42 18.13
CA GLN A 144 -0.03 -8.16 19.33
C GLN A 144 -0.15 -9.68 19.10
N GLY A 145 0.00 -10.15 17.85
CA GLY A 145 -0.10 -11.56 17.50
C GLY A 145 -1.52 -12.05 17.28
N TYR A 146 -2.49 -11.16 17.04
CA TYR A 146 -3.83 -11.55 16.61
C TYR A 146 -3.87 -11.91 15.12
N SER A 147 -4.84 -12.73 14.72
CA SER A 147 -5.15 -12.98 13.31
C SER A 147 -5.41 -11.64 12.61
N GLN A 148 -4.71 -11.42 11.49
CA GLN A 148 -4.89 -10.23 10.67
C GLN A 148 -6.07 -10.40 9.70
N SER A 149 -6.76 -9.29 9.40
CA SER A 149 -7.86 -9.21 8.46
C SER A 149 -7.78 -7.92 7.63
N ARG A 150 -8.87 -7.59 6.94
CA ARG A 150 -8.94 -6.38 6.09
C ARG A 150 -8.63 -5.08 6.84
N ARG A 151 -9.05 -4.97 8.12
CA ARG A 151 -8.78 -3.80 8.96
C ARG A 151 -7.29 -3.56 9.18
N ASP A 152 -6.52 -4.65 9.25
CA ASP A 152 -5.08 -4.59 9.52
C ASP A 152 -4.31 -4.07 8.30
N ASP A 153 -4.68 -4.46 7.08
CA ASP A 153 -4.14 -3.88 5.84
C ASP A 153 -4.50 -2.39 5.72
N LEU A 154 -5.71 -1.99 6.11
CA LEU A 154 -6.12 -0.58 6.09
C LEU A 154 -5.40 0.26 7.15
N GLU A 155 -5.09 -0.29 8.32
CA GLU A 155 -4.27 0.39 9.32
C GLU A 155 -2.82 0.55 8.82
N SER A 156 -2.26 -0.48 8.18
CA SER A 156 -0.95 -0.41 7.52
C SER A 156 -0.93 0.61 6.38
N LEU A 157 -2.03 0.73 5.63
CA LEU A 157 -2.20 1.75 4.60
C LEU A 157 -2.22 3.16 5.21
N ALA A 158 -2.92 3.36 6.33
CA ALA A 158 -2.91 4.65 7.03
C ALA A 158 -1.49 5.05 7.44
N TYR A 159 -0.71 4.14 8.02
CA TYR A 159 0.70 4.39 8.36
C TYR A 159 1.56 4.66 7.12
N THR A 160 1.28 3.99 6.01
CA THR A 160 1.94 4.23 4.73
C THR A 160 1.70 5.66 4.24
N ILE A 161 0.45 6.13 4.26
CA ILE A 161 0.09 7.49 3.85
C ILE A 161 0.75 8.53 4.77
N ILE A 162 0.73 8.32 6.10
CA ILE A 162 1.40 9.22 7.04
C ILE A 162 2.90 9.30 6.73
N TYR A 163 3.54 8.16 6.50
CA TYR A 163 4.96 8.12 6.15
C TYR A 163 5.26 8.87 4.84
N LEU A 164 4.40 8.73 3.82
CA LEU A 164 4.54 9.43 2.54
C LEU A 164 4.46 10.96 2.70
N VAL A 165 3.63 11.44 3.64
CA VAL A 165 3.48 12.88 3.93
C VAL A 165 4.62 13.42 4.76
N ARG A 166 4.96 12.75 5.86
CA ARG A 166 5.88 13.26 6.89
C ARG A 166 7.34 12.85 6.66
N GLY A 167 7.56 11.79 5.87
CA GLY A 167 8.88 11.17 5.67
C GLY A 167 9.28 10.21 6.80
N ASP A 168 8.53 10.17 7.93
CA ASP A 168 8.75 9.23 9.02
C ASP A 168 7.45 8.89 9.77
N LEU A 169 7.56 7.95 10.73
CA LEU A 169 6.53 7.60 11.69
C LEU A 169 7.05 7.83 13.11
N PRO A 170 6.19 8.16 14.09
CA PRO A 170 6.60 8.48 15.46
C PRO A 170 7.39 7.37 16.18
N TRP A 171 7.45 6.19 15.61
CA TRP A 171 8.17 5.01 16.09
C TRP A 171 9.28 4.54 15.16
N THR A 172 9.65 5.32 14.13
CA THR A 172 10.68 4.92 13.13
C THR A 172 12.00 4.55 13.79
N TYR A 173 12.48 5.37 14.74
CA TYR A 173 13.71 5.10 15.49
C TYR A 173 13.66 3.77 16.27
N LEU A 174 12.53 3.50 16.94
CA LEU A 174 12.30 2.26 17.70
C LEU A 174 12.25 1.04 16.76
N SER A 175 11.63 1.20 15.59
CA SER A 175 11.56 0.16 14.56
C SER A 175 12.93 -0.19 14.01
N ALA A 176 13.79 0.81 13.78
CA ALA A 176 15.17 0.60 13.31
C ALA A 176 16.00 -0.22 14.33
N ARG A 177 15.72 -0.06 15.63
CA ARG A 177 16.33 -0.85 16.70
C ARG A 177 15.68 -2.22 16.92
N ARG A 178 14.63 -2.55 16.14
CA ARG A 178 13.83 -3.78 16.29
C ARG A 178 13.22 -3.97 17.68
N ASP A 179 12.96 -2.86 18.39
CA ASP A 179 12.27 -2.92 19.69
C ASP A 179 10.75 -3.04 19.50
N HIS A 180 10.32 -4.28 19.27
CA HIS A 180 8.90 -4.61 19.02
C HIS A 180 7.98 -4.11 20.15
N LYS A 181 8.41 -4.24 21.41
CA LYS A 181 7.59 -3.85 22.57
C LYS A 181 7.44 -2.33 22.66
N ALA A 182 8.52 -1.59 22.42
CA ALA A 182 8.48 -0.14 22.45
C ALA A 182 7.66 0.44 21.28
N VAL A 183 7.79 -0.14 20.08
CA VAL A 183 6.96 0.24 18.91
C VAL A 183 5.48 0.01 19.22
N LEU A 184 5.11 -1.15 19.74
CA LEU A 184 3.72 -1.45 20.10
C LEU A 184 3.19 -0.46 21.12
N ARG A 185 3.92 -0.22 22.21
CA ARG A 185 3.53 0.76 23.22
C ARG A 185 3.30 2.14 22.61
N LYS A 186 4.22 2.62 21.77
CA LYS A 186 4.06 3.94 21.11
C LYS A 186 2.83 3.99 20.23
N LYS A 187 2.56 2.94 19.42
CA LYS A 187 1.35 2.85 18.57
C LYS A 187 0.04 2.87 19.38
N MET A 188 0.04 2.25 20.57
CA MET A 188 -1.13 2.19 21.44
C MET A 188 -1.35 3.48 22.25
N GLN A 189 -0.28 4.23 22.57
CA GLN A 189 -0.33 5.41 23.42
C GLN A 189 -0.53 6.71 22.63
N ILE A 190 -0.09 6.74 21.36
CA ILE A 190 -0.20 7.95 20.55
C ILE A 190 -1.67 8.27 20.25
N THR A 191 -2.06 9.52 20.44
CA THR A 191 -3.39 9.98 20.06
C THR A 191 -3.52 10.06 18.54
N VAL A 192 -4.75 10.05 18.04
CA VAL A 192 -4.97 10.19 16.58
C VAL A 192 -4.54 11.55 16.09
N GLU A 193 -4.74 12.59 16.91
CA GLU A 193 -4.36 13.97 16.63
C GLU A 193 -2.84 14.09 16.46
N GLU A 194 -2.06 13.57 17.41
CA GLU A 194 -0.60 13.52 17.32
C GLU A 194 -0.10 12.71 16.12
N LEU A 195 -0.75 11.58 15.85
CA LEU A 195 -0.40 10.71 14.72
C LEU A 195 -0.65 11.39 13.38
N CYS A 196 -1.72 12.19 13.29
CA CYS A 196 -2.13 12.91 12.08
C CYS A 196 -1.57 14.34 12.00
N GLU A 197 -0.68 14.74 12.89
CA GLU A 197 -0.07 16.07 12.85
C GLU A 197 0.54 16.36 11.48
N GLY A 198 0.18 17.50 10.89
CA GLY A 198 0.62 17.90 9.55
C GLY A 198 -0.16 17.29 8.38
N LEU A 199 -1.17 16.42 8.67
CA LEU A 199 -2.10 15.93 7.67
C LEU A 199 -3.43 16.72 7.69
N PRO A 200 -4.20 16.69 6.59
CA PRO A 200 -5.55 17.27 6.58
C PRO A 200 -6.43 16.64 7.66
N THR A 201 -7.20 17.46 8.39
CA THR A 201 -8.08 17.01 9.48
C THR A 201 -9.00 15.84 9.10
N PRO A 202 -9.59 15.74 7.89
CA PRO A 202 -10.39 14.57 7.52
C PRO A 202 -9.64 13.24 7.63
N PHE A 203 -8.29 13.23 7.50
CA PHE A 203 -7.52 12.00 7.60
C PHE A 203 -7.56 11.37 9.01
N CYS A 204 -7.74 12.16 10.06
CA CYS A 204 -8.00 11.64 11.40
C CYS A 204 -9.23 10.71 11.43
N LYS A 205 -10.29 11.09 10.68
CA LYS A 205 -11.51 10.27 10.55
C LYS A 205 -11.22 8.93 9.88
N PHE A 206 -10.30 8.90 8.90
CA PHE A 206 -9.86 7.67 8.25
C PHE A 206 -9.27 6.69 9.28
N ILE A 207 -8.32 7.15 10.09
CA ILE A 207 -7.68 6.32 11.11
C ILE A 207 -8.66 5.86 12.18
N ILE A 208 -9.51 6.76 12.68
CA ILE A 208 -10.55 6.43 13.67
C ILE A 208 -11.46 5.34 13.11
N HIS A 209 -11.96 5.52 11.88
CA HIS A 209 -12.83 4.53 11.23
C HIS A 209 -12.14 3.17 11.09
N VAL A 210 -10.91 3.15 10.59
CA VAL A 210 -10.15 1.91 10.38
C VAL A 210 -9.90 1.19 11.71
N ARG A 211 -9.52 1.91 12.77
CA ARG A 211 -9.29 1.33 14.10
C ARG A 211 -10.56 0.87 14.81
N SER A 212 -11.74 1.38 14.42
CA SER A 212 -13.04 0.95 14.95
C SER A 212 -13.58 -0.34 14.32
N LEU A 213 -13.00 -0.81 13.20
CA LEU A 213 -13.48 -1.98 12.49
C LEU A 213 -13.29 -3.27 13.32
N SER A 214 -14.35 -4.08 13.39
CA SER A 214 -14.27 -5.44 13.92
C SER A 214 -13.45 -6.34 13.01
N PHE A 215 -12.98 -7.47 13.54
CA PHE A 215 -12.08 -8.39 12.83
C PHE A 215 -12.65 -8.88 11.49
N ASP A 216 -13.91 -9.29 11.48
CA ASP A 216 -14.59 -9.85 10.30
C ASP A 216 -15.42 -8.81 9.52
N GLN A 217 -15.51 -7.58 10.05
CA GLN A 217 -16.30 -6.52 9.43
C GLN A 217 -15.79 -6.19 8.03
N LYS A 218 -16.74 -6.09 7.08
CA LYS A 218 -16.44 -5.55 5.74
C LYS A 218 -16.24 -4.03 5.85
N PRO A 219 -15.07 -3.50 5.47
CA PRO A 219 -14.86 -2.06 5.43
C PRO A 219 -15.80 -1.39 4.42
N ASP A 220 -16.25 -0.18 4.75
CA ASP A 220 -16.93 0.69 3.80
C ASP A 220 -15.88 1.49 3.00
N TYR A 221 -15.44 0.91 1.87
CA TYR A 221 -14.44 1.54 1.01
C TYR A 221 -14.95 2.83 0.38
N GLY A 222 -16.26 2.90 0.06
CA GLY A 222 -16.87 4.12 -0.45
C GLY A 222 -16.77 5.27 0.55
N HIS A 223 -17.05 5.00 1.82
CA HIS A 223 -16.86 5.96 2.90
C HIS A 223 -15.39 6.36 3.07
N LEU A 224 -14.46 5.41 3.04
CA LEU A 224 -13.02 5.69 3.12
C LEU A 224 -12.54 6.55 1.95
N HIS A 225 -12.99 6.30 0.72
CA HIS A 225 -12.73 7.14 -0.43
C HIS A 225 -13.33 8.55 -0.26
N SER A 226 -14.54 8.65 0.28
CA SER A 226 -15.18 9.95 0.58
C SER A 226 -14.35 10.77 1.58
N ILE A 227 -13.83 10.14 2.63
CA ILE A 227 -12.92 10.81 3.59
C ILE A 227 -11.66 11.33 2.91
N LEU A 228 -11.01 10.50 2.08
CA LEU A 228 -9.83 10.91 1.33
C LEU A 228 -10.15 12.06 0.37
N SER A 229 -11.32 12.07 -0.28
CA SER A 229 -11.76 13.16 -1.15
C SER A 229 -11.92 14.48 -0.40
N GLN A 230 -12.37 14.46 0.86
CA GLN A 230 -12.48 15.65 1.69
C GLN A 230 -11.12 16.28 2.02
N CYS A 231 -10.04 15.49 1.99
CA CYS A 231 -8.68 16.02 2.13
C CYS A 231 -8.24 16.89 0.94
N LEU A 232 -8.94 16.85 -0.21
CA LEU A 232 -8.70 17.70 -1.38
C LEU A 232 -9.29 19.12 -1.23
N GLY A 233 -10.30 19.30 -0.38
CA GLY A 233 -11.15 20.51 -0.34
C GLY A 233 -10.49 21.78 0.22
N THR A 234 -9.19 21.79 0.53
CA THR A 234 -8.48 22.95 1.06
C THR A 234 -7.53 23.59 0.07
N GLY A 235 -7.89 23.65 -1.24
CA GLY A 235 -7.28 24.61 -2.15
C GLY A 235 -6.36 24.08 -3.24
N ILE A 236 -6.65 22.92 -3.84
CA ILE A 236 -5.98 22.49 -5.08
C ILE A 236 -7.04 21.91 -6.03
N ASP A 237 -7.05 22.38 -7.28
CA ASP A 237 -7.98 22.02 -8.35
C ASP A 237 -8.35 20.54 -8.40
N GLN A 238 -9.66 20.25 -8.53
CA GLN A 238 -10.17 18.90 -8.69
C GLN A 238 -9.64 18.31 -10.01
N PRO A 239 -8.94 17.17 -9.99
CA PRO A 239 -8.72 16.43 -11.23
C PRO A 239 -10.07 15.88 -11.72
N ASP A 240 -10.29 15.97 -13.03
CA ASP A 240 -11.47 15.45 -13.72
C ASP A 240 -11.76 14.00 -13.30
N LYS A 241 -12.92 13.80 -12.64
CA LYS A 241 -13.36 12.49 -12.12
C LYS A 241 -13.56 11.45 -13.20
N THR A 242 -13.62 11.83 -14.46
CA THR A 242 -13.84 10.94 -15.60
C THR A 242 -12.59 10.21 -16.07
N ALA A 243 -11.39 10.72 -15.77
CA ALA A 243 -10.13 10.13 -16.22
C ALA A 243 -9.66 8.92 -15.38
N PHE A 244 -10.21 8.72 -14.17
CA PHE A 244 -9.77 7.65 -13.25
C PHE A 244 -10.69 6.43 -13.19
N PHE A 245 -11.88 6.46 -13.81
CA PHE A 245 -12.92 5.44 -13.66
C PHE A 245 -13.39 4.80 -14.95
N SER A 246 -12.54 4.57 -15.93
CA SER A 246 -12.82 3.52 -16.91
C SER A 246 -12.44 2.16 -16.33
N LEU A 247 -13.22 1.71 -15.35
CA LEU A 247 -13.22 0.32 -14.93
C LEU A 247 -13.94 -0.48 -16.02
N ASP A 248 -13.19 -1.07 -16.91
CA ASP A 248 -13.70 -2.12 -17.77
C ASP A 248 -14.12 -3.29 -16.88
N SER A 249 -15.43 -3.47 -16.71
CA SER A 249 -16.05 -4.49 -15.87
C SER A 249 -16.10 -5.86 -16.56
N SER A 250 -15.27 -6.08 -17.57
CA SER A 250 -15.12 -7.38 -18.21
C SER A 250 -14.18 -8.27 -17.39
N PRO A 251 -14.63 -9.45 -16.93
CA PRO A 251 -13.73 -10.42 -16.32
C PRO A 251 -12.69 -10.84 -17.38
N PRO A 252 -11.42 -11.05 -17.00
CA PRO A 252 -10.44 -11.56 -17.95
C PRO A 252 -10.94 -12.90 -18.50
N VAL A 253 -11.05 -12.96 -19.82
CA VAL A 253 -11.38 -14.18 -20.57
C VAL A 253 -10.42 -15.26 -20.10
N GLY A 254 -10.99 -16.43 -19.79
CA GLY A 254 -10.31 -17.54 -19.14
C GLY A 254 -8.99 -17.89 -19.81
N VAL A 255 -7.93 -17.89 -19.03
CA VAL A 255 -6.70 -18.56 -19.37
C VAL A 255 -6.98 -20.06 -19.26
N ASN A 256 -7.26 -20.69 -20.38
CA ASN A 256 -7.32 -22.14 -20.48
C ASN A 256 -5.92 -22.68 -20.13
N CYS A 257 -5.80 -23.26 -18.94
CA CYS A 257 -4.66 -24.10 -18.57
C CYS A 257 -4.74 -25.43 -19.29
N THR A 258 -4.40 -25.45 -20.58
CA THR A 258 -4.15 -26.71 -21.30
C THR A 258 -2.86 -26.58 -22.08
N SER A 259 -2.00 -27.56 -21.80
CA SER A 259 -0.74 -27.91 -22.48
C SER A 259 0.54 -27.32 -21.92
N PHE A 260 1.07 -28.00 -20.90
CA PHE A 260 2.51 -28.02 -20.65
C PHE A 260 3.18 -28.98 -21.65
N PRO A 261 4.25 -28.61 -22.33
CA PRO A 261 5.05 -29.58 -23.07
C PRO A 261 5.79 -30.46 -22.07
N SER A 262 5.51 -31.79 -22.13
CA SER A 262 6.32 -32.80 -21.47
C SER A 262 7.70 -32.82 -22.11
N ASN A 263 8.73 -32.49 -21.35
CA ASN A 263 10.10 -32.75 -21.73
C ASN A 263 10.43 -34.24 -21.47
N PRO A 264 11.02 -34.96 -22.41
CA PRO A 264 11.54 -36.30 -22.17
C PRO A 264 12.94 -36.25 -21.54
N VAL A 265 13.13 -37.08 -20.52
CA VAL A 265 14.35 -37.65 -19.92
C VAL A 265 15.43 -36.68 -19.48
#